data_67c4e9e0d1f1441bcb0bdd24c1eaae9d
#
_entry.id   67c4e9e0d1f1441bcb0bdd24c1eaae9d
#
_cell.length_a   1.000
_cell.length_b   1.000
_cell.length_c   1.000
_cell.angle_alpha   90.00
_cell.angle_beta   90.00
_cell.angle_gamma   90.00
#
_symmetry.space_group_name_H-M   'P 1'
#
loop_
_entity.id
_entity.type
_entity.pdbx_description
1 polymer ?
#
loop_
_entity_poly.entity_id
_entity_poly.type
_entity_poly.pdbx_seq_one_letter_code
_entity_poly.pdbx_strand_id
1 'polypeptide(L)'
;MSIQSEIDRIVGAKTTLGNYLQQNGVAVPSGAMLDEMALQLADVIEKQNKITARGILKGNGAGSISAAAAGTDYQAPAAQATALPTSGTALTANTLYNVSAAVGTYSFKAPATGWAHGIFTTGTTPNITFTGKIIGKLPTFKANKKYEFDVYNGAWIVQEVVTQ
;
A
#
# COMPACT_ATOMS: atom_id res chain seq x y z
N MET A 1 -48.50 -29.90 20.30
CA MET A 1 -47.64 -28.79 20.80
C MET A 1 -48.55 -27.89 21.61
N SER A 2 -48.21 -27.52 22.84
CA SER A 2 -49.05 -26.64 23.65
C SER A 2 -48.89 -25.19 23.24
N ILE A 3 -49.90 -24.35 23.45
CA ILE A 3 -49.81 -22.91 23.20
C ILE A 3 -48.64 -22.31 23.99
N GLN A 4 -48.42 -22.76 25.22
CA GLN A 4 -47.31 -22.28 26.04
C GLN A 4 -45.95 -22.59 25.41
N SER A 5 -45.75 -23.80 24.86
CA SER A 5 -44.44 -24.14 24.22
C SER A 5 -44.18 -23.30 22.97
N GLU A 6 -45.21 -22.87 22.25
CA GLU A 6 -45.07 -21.98 21.10
C GLU A 6 -44.74 -20.55 21.52
N ILE A 7 -45.34 -20.06 22.59
CA ILE A 7 -45.02 -18.77 23.19
C ILE A 7 -43.52 -18.73 23.62
N ASP A 8 -43.09 -19.77 24.33
CA ASP A 8 -41.68 -19.85 24.80
C ASP A 8 -40.71 -19.90 23.64
N ARG A 9 -41.05 -20.58 22.54
CA ARG A 9 -40.25 -20.60 21.31
C ARG A 9 -40.14 -19.21 20.65
N ILE A 10 -41.24 -18.46 20.59
CA ILE A 10 -41.29 -17.12 20.03
C ILE A 10 -40.46 -16.14 20.89
N VAL A 11 -40.59 -16.20 22.20
CA VAL A 11 -39.83 -15.39 23.15
C VAL A 11 -38.31 -15.69 23.04
N GLY A 12 -37.94 -16.96 22.92
CA GLY A 12 -36.56 -17.37 22.72
C GLY A 12 -35.98 -16.83 21.41
N ALA A 13 -36.73 -16.93 20.30
CA ALA A 13 -36.31 -16.40 19.01
C ALA A 13 -36.13 -14.88 19.04
N LYS A 14 -37.07 -14.16 19.69
CA LYS A 14 -36.97 -12.70 19.87
C LYS A 14 -35.70 -12.31 20.65
N THR A 15 -35.43 -13.01 21.75
CA THR A 15 -34.23 -12.76 22.58
C THR A 15 -32.96 -12.99 21.77
N THR A 16 -32.87 -14.09 21.01
CA THR A 16 -31.72 -14.41 20.16
C THR A 16 -31.47 -13.36 19.11
N LEU A 17 -32.53 -12.91 18.41
CA LEU A 17 -32.44 -11.86 17.40
C LEU A 17 -32.03 -10.52 18.01
N GLY A 18 -32.56 -10.15 19.17
CA GLY A 18 -32.20 -8.95 19.89
C GLY A 18 -30.69 -8.91 20.26
N ASN A 19 -30.18 -10.02 20.79
CA ASN A 19 -28.77 -10.16 21.11
C ASN A 19 -27.88 -10.04 19.86
N TYR A 20 -28.28 -10.65 18.76
CA TYR A 20 -27.54 -10.54 17.49
C TYR A 20 -27.47 -9.09 16.98
N LEU A 21 -28.60 -8.37 17.00
CA LEU A 21 -28.66 -6.96 16.59
C LEU A 21 -27.77 -6.08 17.48
N GLN A 22 -27.82 -6.26 18.80
CA GLN A 22 -26.96 -5.52 19.73
C GLN A 22 -25.49 -5.79 19.54
N GLN A 23 -25.09 -7.05 19.29
CA GLN A 23 -23.69 -7.41 18.95
C GLN A 23 -23.21 -6.74 17.66
N ASN A 24 -24.11 -6.43 16.75
CA ASN A 24 -23.80 -5.69 15.51
C ASN A 24 -24.02 -4.17 15.61
N GLY A 25 -24.12 -3.65 16.85
CA GLY A 25 -24.19 -2.21 17.11
C GLY A 25 -25.56 -1.58 16.83
N VAL A 26 -26.62 -2.38 16.72
CA VAL A 26 -27.97 -1.89 16.53
C VAL A 26 -28.68 -1.83 17.89
N ALA A 27 -29.15 -0.65 18.25
CA ALA A 27 -29.97 -0.49 19.47
C ALA A 27 -31.35 -1.08 19.25
N VAL A 28 -31.72 -2.07 20.06
CA VAL A 28 -33.07 -2.69 20.05
C VAL A 28 -33.91 -2.04 21.15
N PRO A 29 -34.96 -1.30 20.81
CA PRO A 29 -35.83 -0.68 21.80
C PRO A 29 -36.47 -1.72 22.72
N SER A 30 -36.69 -1.36 23.98
CA SER A 30 -37.45 -2.18 24.92
C SER A 30 -38.87 -2.34 24.38
N GLY A 31 -39.32 -3.60 24.20
CA GLY A 31 -40.64 -3.87 23.66
C GLY A 31 -40.74 -4.02 22.14
N ALA A 32 -39.60 -3.87 21.39
CA ALA A 32 -39.59 -4.02 19.93
C ALA A 32 -40.27 -5.32 19.49
N MET A 33 -41.07 -5.26 18.41
CA MET A 33 -41.78 -6.42 17.84
C MET A 33 -40.79 -7.20 16.92
N LEU A 34 -41.13 -8.46 16.62
CA LEU A 34 -40.28 -9.31 15.77
C LEU A 34 -40.11 -8.78 14.34
N ASP A 35 -41.14 -8.16 13.79
CA ASP A 35 -41.13 -7.54 12.47
C ASP A 35 -40.23 -6.31 12.43
N GLU A 36 -40.24 -5.46 13.46
CA GLU A 36 -39.35 -4.32 13.61
C GLU A 36 -37.89 -4.77 13.71
N MET A 37 -37.63 -5.84 14.48
CA MET A 37 -36.29 -6.43 14.60
C MET A 37 -35.82 -7.07 13.28
N ALA A 38 -36.75 -7.66 12.51
CA ALA A 38 -36.41 -8.21 11.19
C ALA A 38 -36.02 -7.13 10.19
N LEU A 39 -36.66 -5.95 10.21
CA LEU A 39 -36.24 -4.79 9.40
C LEU A 39 -34.85 -4.30 9.78
N GLN A 40 -34.55 -4.21 11.07
CA GLN A 40 -33.19 -3.85 11.54
C GLN A 40 -32.14 -4.87 11.13
N LEU A 41 -32.47 -6.16 11.09
CA LEU A 41 -31.58 -7.21 10.58
C LEU A 41 -31.27 -7.01 9.10
N ALA A 42 -32.27 -6.63 8.30
CA ALA A 42 -32.05 -6.32 6.88
C ALA A 42 -31.02 -5.19 6.69
N ASP A 43 -31.08 -4.14 7.52
CA ASP A 43 -30.13 -3.04 7.52
C ASP A 43 -28.69 -3.49 7.87
N VAL A 44 -28.55 -4.41 8.84
CA VAL A 44 -27.24 -5.00 9.20
C VAL A 44 -26.66 -5.78 8.02
N ILE A 45 -27.48 -6.62 7.39
CA ILE A 45 -27.07 -7.42 6.22
C ILE A 45 -26.67 -6.50 5.05
N GLU A 46 -27.45 -5.45 4.79
CA GLU A 46 -27.15 -4.49 3.73
C GLU A 46 -25.82 -3.76 3.99
N LYS A 47 -25.56 -3.35 5.22
CA LYS A 47 -24.28 -2.72 5.60
C LYS A 47 -23.09 -3.66 5.41
N GLN A 48 -23.23 -4.93 5.77
CA GLN A 48 -22.19 -5.95 5.56
C GLN A 48 -21.92 -6.20 4.07
N ASN A 49 -22.97 -6.23 3.26
CA ASN A 49 -22.86 -6.42 1.80
C ASN A 49 -22.31 -5.20 1.07
N LYS A 50 -22.32 -4.01 1.69
CA LYS A 50 -21.75 -2.77 1.12
C LYS A 50 -20.23 -2.67 1.18
N ILE A 51 -19.52 -3.62 1.78
CA ILE A 51 -18.06 -3.66 1.73
C ILE A 51 -17.64 -4.15 0.34
N THR A 52 -17.65 -3.27 -0.63
CA THR A 52 -17.21 -3.54 -2.00
C THR A 52 -15.74 -3.16 -2.22
N ALA A 53 -15.12 -2.49 -1.26
CA ALA A 53 -13.72 -2.08 -1.32
C ALA A 53 -12.80 -3.30 -1.31
N ARG A 54 -11.84 -3.32 -2.24
CA ARG A 54 -10.82 -4.38 -2.36
C ARG A 54 -9.47 -3.84 -1.88
N GLY A 55 -8.61 -4.73 -1.40
CA GLY A 55 -7.28 -4.38 -0.91
C GLY A 55 -7.23 -4.11 0.59
N ILE A 56 -6.34 -3.23 1.02
CA ILE A 56 -6.24 -2.83 2.42
C ILE A 56 -7.41 -1.91 2.75
N LEU A 57 -8.15 -2.25 3.81
CA LEU A 57 -9.32 -1.51 4.26
C LEU A 57 -8.99 -0.71 5.51
N LYS A 58 -9.61 0.45 5.66
CA LYS A 58 -9.57 1.26 6.88
C LYS A 58 -10.99 1.57 7.37
N GLY A 59 -11.17 1.53 8.68
CA GLY A 59 -12.37 2.02 9.35
C GLY A 59 -12.22 3.49 9.75
N ASN A 60 -13.31 4.23 9.74
CA ASN A 60 -13.34 5.62 10.19
C ASN A 60 -13.69 5.79 11.68
N GLY A 61 -13.84 4.70 12.42
CA GLY A 61 -14.29 4.72 13.82
C GLY A 61 -15.79 4.98 14.01
N ALA A 62 -16.54 5.25 12.93
CA ALA A 62 -17.97 5.52 12.93
C ALA A 62 -18.78 4.48 12.12
N GLY A 63 -18.26 3.27 11.98
CA GLY A 63 -18.92 2.14 11.32
C GLY A 63 -18.83 2.12 9.80
N SER A 64 -18.07 3.02 9.17
CA SER A 64 -17.80 2.98 7.73
C SER A 64 -16.44 2.36 7.45
N ILE A 65 -16.35 1.60 6.35
CA ILE A 65 -15.13 0.98 5.86
C ILE A 65 -14.86 1.49 4.44
N SER A 66 -13.63 1.88 4.16
CA SER A 66 -13.19 2.31 2.84
C SER A 66 -11.86 1.65 2.47
N ALA A 67 -11.48 1.72 1.19
CA ALA A 67 -10.14 1.35 0.79
C ALA A 67 -9.11 2.32 1.41
N ALA A 68 -8.04 1.78 1.98
CA ALA A 68 -6.93 2.57 2.45
C ALA A 68 -6.12 3.11 1.26
N ALA A 69 -5.67 4.36 1.34
CA ALA A 69 -4.89 5.00 0.29
C ALA A 69 -3.38 4.83 0.55
N ALA A 70 -2.66 4.39 -0.46
CA ALA A 70 -1.20 4.29 -0.40
C ALA A 70 -0.56 5.66 -0.19
N GLY A 71 0.45 5.73 0.67
CA GLY A 71 1.14 6.98 1.02
C GLY A 71 0.42 7.83 2.07
N THR A 72 -0.86 7.55 2.38
CA THR A 72 -1.64 8.24 3.41
C THR A 72 -1.94 7.32 4.57
N ASP A 73 -2.50 6.15 4.30
CA ASP A 73 -2.96 5.19 5.31
C ASP A 73 -1.96 4.04 5.53
N TYR A 74 -1.14 3.75 4.54
CA TYR A 74 -0.04 2.79 4.62
C TYR A 74 1.08 3.21 3.67
N GLN A 75 2.29 2.69 3.88
CA GLN A 75 3.41 2.95 2.97
C GLN A 75 3.12 2.35 1.59
N ALA A 76 3.17 3.19 0.56
CA ALA A 76 3.04 2.72 -0.81
C ALA A 76 4.18 1.74 -1.14
N PRO A 77 3.92 0.65 -1.89
CA PRO A 77 4.98 -0.16 -2.46
C PRO A 77 5.93 0.72 -3.30
N ALA A 78 7.23 0.38 -3.28
CA ALA A 78 8.20 1.08 -4.12
C ALA A 78 7.80 0.96 -5.60
N ALA A 79 7.84 2.08 -6.31
CA ALA A 79 7.65 2.07 -7.74
C ALA A 79 8.80 1.30 -8.42
N GLN A 80 8.50 0.61 -9.53
CA GLN A 80 9.47 -0.13 -10.33
C GLN A 80 9.70 0.63 -11.63
N ALA A 81 10.96 0.83 -12.02
CA ALA A 81 11.31 1.46 -13.29
C ALA A 81 12.39 0.64 -14.02
N THR A 82 12.21 0.42 -15.31
CA THR A 82 13.17 -0.29 -16.19
C THR A 82 14.01 0.67 -17.02
N ALA A 83 13.75 1.97 -16.94
CA ALA A 83 14.48 3.02 -17.61
C ALA A 83 14.77 4.18 -16.65
N LEU A 84 15.88 4.85 -16.90
CA LEU A 84 16.22 6.11 -16.23
C LEU A 84 15.43 7.27 -16.88
N PRO A 85 15.14 8.34 -16.13
CA PRO A 85 14.62 9.58 -16.72
C PRO A 85 15.66 10.20 -17.67
N THR A 86 15.33 11.31 -18.31
CA THR A 86 16.31 12.05 -19.12
C THR A 86 17.54 12.44 -18.27
N SER A 87 18.74 12.28 -18.85
CA SER A 87 20.01 12.64 -18.17
C SER A 87 19.95 14.06 -17.58
N GLY A 88 20.39 14.19 -16.34
CA GLY A 88 20.31 15.45 -15.58
C GLY A 88 18.95 15.77 -14.95
N THR A 89 17.91 14.99 -15.24
CA THR A 89 16.62 15.08 -14.55
C THR A 89 16.70 14.29 -13.23
N ALA A 90 16.03 14.79 -12.19
CA ALA A 90 15.99 14.10 -10.91
C ALA A 90 15.31 12.73 -11.03
N LEU A 91 15.86 11.71 -10.37
CA LEU A 91 15.22 10.41 -10.22
C LEU A 91 13.87 10.57 -9.49
N THR A 92 12.93 9.70 -9.81
CA THR A 92 11.66 9.64 -9.09
C THR A 92 11.91 9.08 -7.68
N ALA A 93 11.37 9.76 -6.68
CA ALA A 93 11.47 9.31 -5.29
C ALA A 93 10.75 7.97 -5.06
N ASN A 94 11.23 7.21 -4.07
CA ASN A 94 10.67 5.92 -3.64
C ASN A 94 10.56 4.89 -4.78
N THR A 95 11.58 4.86 -5.65
CA THR A 95 11.60 4.04 -6.86
C THR A 95 12.79 3.09 -6.87
N LEU A 96 12.53 1.85 -7.27
CA LEU A 96 13.53 0.83 -7.60
C LEU A 96 13.78 0.83 -9.10
N TYR A 97 15.00 1.11 -9.52
CA TYR A 97 15.43 1.13 -10.91
C TYR A 97 16.16 -0.17 -11.26
N ASN A 98 15.61 -0.94 -12.18
CA ASN A 98 16.30 -2.07 -12.81
C ASN A 98 16.51 -1.72 -14.28
N VAL A 99 17.57 -0.97 -14.57
CA VAL A 99 17.78 -0.36 -15.89
C VAL A 99 18.20 -1.42 -16.89
N SER A 100 17.34 -1.67 -17.87
CA SER A 100 17.55 -2.71 -18.89
C SER A 100 18.50 -2.30 -20.01
N ALA A 101 18.52 -1.00 -20.36
CA ALA A 101 19.40 -0.46 -21.40
C ALA A 101 20.78 -0.13 -20.84
N ALA A 102 21.82 -0.33 -21.66
CA ALA A 102 23.17 0.07 -21.30
C ALA A 102 23.30 1.61 -21.23
N VAL A 103 23.92 2.10 -20.16
CA VAL A 103 24.09 3.53 -19.87
C VAL A 103 25.46 4.01 -20.32
N GLY A 104 25.51 4.82 -21.37
CA GLY A 104 26.74 5.42 -21.89
C GLY A 104 27.10 6.71 -21.17
N THR A 105 26.59 7.86 -21.66
CA THR A 105 26.76 9.16 -21.01
C THR A 105 25.51 9.50 -20.22
N TYR A 106 25.66 9.69 -18.90
CA TYR A 106 24.53 10.00 -18.06
C TYR A 106 24.91 10.78 -16.80
N SER A 107 24.11 11.77 -16.46
CA SER A 107 24.22 12.54 -15.21
C SER A 107 23.08 12.18 -14.28
N PHE A 108 23.40 11.46 -13.21
CA PHE A 108 22.44 11.12 -12.15
C PHE A 108 22.19 12.34 -11.28
N LYS A 109 20.92 12.66 -11.08
CA LYS A 109 20.48 13.68 -10.15
C LYS A 109 19.54 13.07 -9.11
N ALA A 110 19.82 13.31 -7.84
CA ALA A 110 19.03 12.80 -6.74
C ALA A 110 17.57 13.29 -6.79
N PRO A 111 16.61 12.51 -6.26
CA PRO A 111 15.28 13.01 -6.02
C PRO A 111 15.33 14.16 -5.00
N ALA A 112 14.39 15.10 -5.08
CA ALA A 112 14.34 16.24 -4.16
C ALA A 112 14.13 15.81 -2.71
N THR A 113 13.38 14.73 -2.50
CA THR A 113 13.10 14.12 -1.20
C THR A 113 13.04 12.60 -1.34
N GLY A 114 13.17 11.88 -0.22
CA GLY A 114 13.04 10.42 -0.21
C GLY A 114 14.30 9.71 -0.71
N TRP A 115 14.10 8.55 -1.30
CA TRP A 115 15.16 7.66 -1.73
C TRP A 115 14.94 7.15 -3.16
N ALA A 116 16.00 6.66 -3.79
CA ALA A 116 15.94 5.78 -4.94
C ALA A 116 17.08 4.77 -4.86
N HIS A 117 16.82 3.56 -5.29
CA HIS A 117 17.80 2.49 -5.40
C HIS A 117 17.81 1.99 -6.84
N GLY A 118 18.96 1.58 -7.36
CA GLY A 118 18.97 1.06 -8.71
C GLY A 118 20.22 0.33 -9.11
N ILE A 119 20.04 -0.48 -10.17
CA ILE A 119 21.08 -1.23 -10.84
C ILE A 119 21.08 -0.84 -12.31
N PHE A 120 22.27 -0.57 -12.85
CA PHE A 120 22.46 -0.28 -14.27
C PHE A 120 23.73 -0.93 -14.81
N THR A 121 23.77 -1.18 -16.11
CA THR A 121 24.97 -1.64 -16.81
C THR A 121 25.53 -0.48 -17.64
N THR A 122 26.83 -0.25 -17.57
CA THR A 122 27.48 0.76 -18.39
C THR A 122 27.61 0.33 -19.85
N GLY A 123 27.59 1.29 -20.76
CA GLY A 123 27.93 1.08 -22.17
C GLY A 123 29.43 0.88 -22.40
N THR A 124 29.86 0.90 -23.67
CA THR A 124 31.25 0.69 -24.07
C THR A 124 32.20 1.86 -23.71
N THR A 125 31.66 3.07 -23.63
CA THR A 125 32.42 4.29 -23.28
C THR A 125 31.62 5.06 -22.20
N PRO A 126 31.65 4.60 -20.94
CA PRO A 126 30.86 5.23 -19.90
C PRO A 126 31.40 6.60 -19.50
N ASN A 127 30.52 7.60 -19.48
CA ASN A 127 30.77 8.91 -18.88
C ASN A 127 29.63 9.19 -17.90
N ILE A 128 29.79 8.71 -16.68
CA ILE A 128 28.73 8.72 -15.66
C ILE A 128 29.09 9.71 -14.56
N THR A 129 28.19 10.60 -14.25
CA THR A 129 28.34 11.60 -13.18
C THR A 129 27.17 11.54 -12.20
N PHE A 130 27.41 11.98 -10.98
CA PHE A 130 26.42 12.07 -9.91
C PHE A 130 26.42 13.48 -9.33
N THR A 131 25.24 14.10 -9.28
CA THR A 131 25.07 15.43 -8.68
C THR A 131 24.59 15.25 -7.23
N GLY A 132 25.35 15.77 -6.28
CA GLY A 132 25.06 15.71 -4.85
C GLY A 132 26.23 15.19 -4.02
N LYS A 133 25.96 14.89 -2.75
CA LYS A 133 26.97 14.38 -1.81
C LYS A 133 27.26 12.91 -2.09
N ILE A 134 28.52 12.54 -2.22
CA ILE A 134 28.94 11.13 -2.32
C ILE A 134 29.37 10.66 -0.94
N ILE A 135 28.82 9.51 -0.51
CA ILE A 135 29.27 8.80 0.68
C ILE A 135 30.27 7.74 0.25
N GLY A 136 31.49 7.84 0.75
CA GLY A 136 32.60 6.99 0.33
C GLY A 136 33.29 7.51 -0.94
N LYS A 137 33.67 6.60 -1.83
CA LYS A 137 34.37 6.91 -3.07
C LYS A 137 33.59 6.43 -4.28
N LEU A 138 33.40 7.28 -5.28
CA LEU A 138 32.83 6.83 -6.55
C LEU A 138 33.77 5.81 -7.21
N PRO A 139 33.21 4.69 -7.71
CA PRO A 139 34.01 3.76 -8.52
C PRO A 139 34.43 4.38 -9.83
N THR A 140 35.52 3.89 -10.41
CA THR A 140 35.86 4.16 -11.82
C THR A 140 34.91 3.32 -12.68
N PHE A 141 34.07 3.98 -13.48
CA PHE A 141 33.14 3.29 -14.36
C PHE A 141 33.86 2.65 -15.54
N LYS A 142 33.78 1.32 -15.62
CA LYS A 142 34.38 0.51 -16.70
C LYS A 142 33.28 0.11 -17.70
N ALA A 143 33.68 -0.15 -18.93
CA ALA A 143 32.80 -0.59 -19.99
C ALA A 143 32.09 -1.94 -19.65
N ASN A 144 30.83 -2.00 -19.96
CA ASN A 144 29.99 -3.22 -19.84
C ASN A 144 30.00 -3.84 -18.44
N LYS A 145 30.12 -3.01 -17.40
CA LYS A 145 30.05 -3.44 -16.00
C LYS A 145 28.75 -3.00 -15.35
N LYS A 146 28.33 -3.79 -14.37
CA LYS A 146 27.12 -3.53 -13.60
C LYS A 146 27.47 -2.73 -12.34
N TYR A 147 26.65 -1.73 -12.07
CA TYR A 147 26.78 -0.86 -10.90
C TYR A 147 25.45 -0.76 -10.20
N GLU A 148 25.50 -0.62 -8.90
CA GLU A 148 24.39 -0.37 -8.01
C GLU A 148 24.54 1.02 -7.41
N PHE A 149 23.43 1.71 -7.25
CA PHE A 149 23.40 2.98 -6.53
C PHE A 149 22.25 3.00 -5.51
N ASP A 150 22.53 3.64 -4.39
CA ASP A 150 21.54 4.10 -3.43
C ASP A 150 21.64 5.61 -3.29
N VAL A 151 20.50 6.26 -3.22
CA VAL A 151 20.42 7.68 -2.88
C VAL A 151 19.34 7.92 -1.84
N TYR A 152 19.70 8.65 -0.82
CA TYR A 152 18.79 9.07 0.25
C TYR A 152 19.07 10.53 0.61
N ASN A 153 18.05 11.39 0.53
CA ASN A 153 18.16 12.82 0.81
C ASN A 153 19.37 13.49 0.12
N GLY A 154 19.57 13.20 -1.15
CA GLY A 154 20.65 13.78 -1.96
C GLY A 154 22.05 13.22 -1.73
N ALA A 155 22.20 12.22 -0.86
CA ALA A 155 23.48 11.55 -0.60
C ALA A 155 23.52 10.19 -1.32
N TRP A 156 24.60 9.93 -2.07
CA TRP A 156 24.78 8.75 -2.91
C TRP A 156 25.76 7.75 -2.32
N ILE A 157 25.45 6.48 -2.47
CA ILE A 157 26.39 5.35 -2.38
C ILE A 157 26.37 4.69 -3.74
N VAL A 158 27.53 4.43 -4.34
CA VAL A 158 27.65 3.78 -5.65
C VAL A 158 28.76 2.75 -5.60
N GLN A 159 28.47 1.55 -6.09
CA GLN A 159 29.43 0.45 -6.09
C GLN A 159 29.35 -0.40 -7.36
N GLU A 160 30.48 -1.04 -7.73
CA GLU A 160 30.50 -2.06 -8.81
C GLU A 160 29.89 -3.36 -8.27
N VAL A 161 28.94 -3.94 -8.98
CA VAL A 161 28.37 -5.25 -8.66
C VAL A 161 29.33 -6.33 -9.19
N VAL A 162 30.04 -6.99 -8.27
CA VAL A 162 30.91 -8.11 -8.60
C VAL A 162 30.10 -9.39 -8.55
N THR A 163 29.88 -10.02 -9.70
CA THR A 163 29.33 -11.39 -9.75
C THR A 163 30.48 -12.36 -9.45
N GLN A 164 30.30 -13.14 -8.41
CA GLN A 164 31.18 -14.29 -8.09
C GLN A 164 30.96 -15.40 -9.11
#